data_7216b08d4ba9960f804475d08477ff2f
#
_entry.id   7216b08d4ba9960f804475d08477ff2f
#
_cell.length_a   1.000
_cell.length_b   1.000
_cell.length_c   1.000
_cell.angle_alpha   90.00
_cell.angle_beta   90.00
_cell.angle_gamma   90.00
#
_symmetry.space_group_name_H-M   'P 1'
#
loop_
_entity.id
_entity.type
_entity.pdbx_description
1 polymer ?
#
loop_
_entity_poly.entity_id
_entity_poly.type
_entity_poly.pdbx_seq_one_letter_code
_entity_poly.pdbx_strand_id
1 'polypeptide(L)'
;KEDAAKILQKAYENGVRLFDTARMYTDSEEKIGYALSDVRKDIFITTKTMAKDAEGFWKDLEESLKQLQTDYIDVYQFHNPAFCPKPGGEDGLYDAMLEAKKQGKIRFIGITNHRLAVAQEAIDSGLYDTLQFPFSYLSSEQELNLVEQCKEKDMGFLAMKALAGGLINHSEMAYAYMNQYDNVLPIWGIQRERE
;
A
#
# COMPACT_ATOMS: atom_id res chain seq x y z
N LYS A 1 21.49 -1.61 -6.41
CA LYS A 1 20.44 -2.53 -6.88
C LYS A 1 20.69 -3.97 -6.42
N GLU A 2 21.86 -4.53 -6.63
CA GLU A 2 22.17 -5.94 -6.32
C GLU A 2 21.94 -6.31 -4.85
N ASP A 3 22.36 -5.47 -3.90
CA ASP A 3 22.15 -5.74 -2.48
C ASP A 3 20.65 -5.69 -2.09
N ALA A 4 19.92 -4.74 -2.67
CA ALA A 4 18.47 -4.69 -2.46
C ALA A 4 17.76 -5.90 -3.10
N ALA A 5 18.21 -6.36 -4.26
CA ALA A 5 17.66 -7.53 -4.91
C ALA A 5 17.84 -8.79 -4.06
N LYS A 6 19.02 -8.98 -3.45
CA LYS A 6 19.27 -10.11 -2.54
C LYS A 6 18.30 -10.12 -1.35
N ILE A 7 18.04 -8.94 -0.74
CA ILE A 7 17.10 -8.81 0.39
C ILE A 7 15.67 -9.15 -0.07
N LEU A 8 15.24 -8.62 -1.20
CA LEU A 8 13.90 -8.85 -1.75
C LEU A 8 13.69 -10.32 -2.13
N GLN A 9 14.67 -10.93 -2.81
CA GLN A 9 14.63 -12.34 -3.17
C GLN A 9 14.60 -13.24 -1.92
N LYS A 10 15.43 -12.94 -0.92
CA LYS A 10 15.42 -13.64 0.34
C LYS A 10 14.08 -13.53 1.08
N ALA A 11 13.47 -12.34 1.09
CA ALA A 11 12.13 -12.15 1.64
C ALA A 11 11.10 -13.03 0.93
N TYR A 12 11.11 -13.05 -0.42
CA TYR A 12 10.26 -13.91 -1.22
C TYR A 12 10.47 -15.40 -0.91
N GLU A 13 11.72 -15.88 -0.86
CA GLU A 13 12.08 -17.26 -0.53
C GLU A 13 11.59 -17.68 0.87
N ASN A 14 11.53 -16.73 1.81
CA ASN A 14 11.00 -16.94 3.16
C ASN A 14 9.49 -16.71 3.30
N GLY A 15 8.77 -16.61 2.19
CA GLY A 15 7.31 -16.59 2.20
C GLY A 15 6.65 -15.22 2.14
N VAL A 16 7.40 -14.12 2.06
CA VAL A 16 6.82 -12.79 1.83
C VAL A 16 6.21 -12.75 0.43
N ARG A 17 4.96 -12.33 0.34
CA ARG A 17 4.21 -12.27 -0.91
C ARG A 17 3.65 -10.89 -1.24
N LEU A 18 3.62 -9.95 -0.29
CA LEU A 18 3.21 -8.58 -0.54
C LEU A 18 4.41 -7.64 -0.41
N PHE A 19 4.63 -6.82 -1.44
CA PHE A 19 5.70 -5.83 -1.51
C PHE A 19 5.08 -4.45 -1.71
N ASP A 20 5.25 -3.58 -0.71
CA ASP A 20 4.72 -2.21 -0.69
C ASP A 20 5.81 -1.20 -1.06
N THR A 21 5.48 -0.30 -1.97
CA THR A 21 6.35 0.78 -2.40
C THR A 21 5.54 2.04 -2.74
N ALA A 22 6.17 3.05 -3.33
CA ALA A 22 5.51 4.25 -3.83
C ALA A 22 6.35 4.92 -4.90
N ARG A 23 5.69 5.63 -5.84
CA ARG A 23 6.35 6.42 -6.88
C ARG A 23 7.40 7.39 -6.31
N MET A 24 7.10 7.98 -5.15
CA MET A 24 8.01 8.92 -4.50
C MET A 24 9.21 8.29 -3.78
N TYR A 25 9.28 6.97 -3.66
CA TYR A 25 10.38 6.29 -2.94
C TYR A 25 11.59 6.06 -3.85
N THR A 26 12.07 7.14 -4.46
CA THR A 26 13.27 7.18 -5.31
C THR A 26 13.33 6.05 -6.35
N ASP A 27 14.17 5.04 -6.15
CA ASP A 27 14.42 3.89 -7.01
C ASP A 27 13.81 2.57 -6.49
N SER A 28 12.87 2.65 -5.52
CA SER A 28 12.30 1.47 -4.87
C SER A 28 11.50 0.60 -5.83
N GLU A 29 10.68 1.19 -6.69
CA GLU A 29 9.93 0.45 -7.72
C GLU A 29 10.86 -0.27 -8.70
N GLU A 30 11.93 0.40 -9.14
CA GLU A 30 12.95 -0.18 -10.03
C GLU A 30 13.69 -1.36 -9.36
N LYS A 31 13.96 -1.28 -8.06
CA LYS A 31 14.58 -2.36 -7.30
C LYS A 31 13.67 -3.59 -7.20
N ILE A 32 12.38 -3.36 -6.95
CA ILE A 32 11.39 -4.44 -6.89
C ILE A 32 11.24 -5.09 -8.27
N GLY A 33 11.09 -4.31 -9.34
CA GLY A 33 11.03 -4.83 -10.71
C GLY A 33 12.26 -5.65 -11.08
N TYR A 34 13.46 -5.13 -10.80
CA TYR A 34 14.70 -5.85 -11.05
C TYR A 34 14.82 -7.17 -10.28
N ALA A 35 14.35 -7.21 -9.02
CA ALA A 35 14.53 -8.36 -8.15
C ALA A 35 13.46 -9.45 -8.34
N LEU A 36 12.22 -9.07 -8.67
CA LEU A 36 11.04 -9.94 -8.53
C LEU A 36 10.18 -10.06 -9.80
N SER A 37 10.60 -9.50 -10.95
CA SER A 37 9.83 -9.61 -12.20
C SER A 37 9.60 -11.06 -12.62
N ASP A 38 10.56 -11.96 -12.44
CA ASP A 38 10.44 -13.38 -12.80
C ASP A 38 9.38 -14.12 -11.98
N VAL A 39 9.08 -13.64 -10.77
CA VAL A 39 8.07 -14.20 -9.86
C VAL A 39 6.82 -13.33 -9.73
N ARG A 40 6.61 -12.39 -10.65
CA ARG A 40 5.53 -11.40 -10.60
C ARG A 40 4.14 -12.00 -10.32
N LYS A 41 3.85 -13.16 -10.86
CA LYS A 41 2.54 -13.84 -10.71
C LYS A 41 2.31 -14.43 -9.33
N ASP A 42 3.38 -14.64 -8.56
CA ASP A 42 3.33 -15.25 -7.23
C ASP A 42 3.28 -14.21 -6.11
N ILE A 43 3.37 -12.91 -6.46
CA ILE A 43 3.44 -11.81 -5.50
C ILE A 43 2.35 -10.77 -5.74
N PHE A 44 2.06 -10.01 -4.70
CA PHE A 44 1.23 -8.81 -4.73
C PHE A 44 2.13 -7.58 -4.60
N ILE A 45 1.93 -6.61 -5.48
CA ILE A 45 2.63 -5.33 -5.44
C ILE A 45 1.64 -4.23 -5.13
N THR A 46 1.95 -3.42 -4.12
CA THR A 46 1.24 -2.19 -3.84
C THR A 46 2.15 -1.00 -4.10
N THR A 47 1.68 -0.02 -4.85
CA THR A 47 2.39 1.24 -5.02
C THR A 47 1.42 2.42 -5.00
N LYS A 48 1.96 3.65 -5.07
CA LYS A 48 1.20 4.85 -4.72
C LYS A 48 1.56 6.02 -5.61
N THR A 49 0.55 6.86 -5.92
CA THR A 49 0.74 8.13 -6.63
C THR A 49 0.48 9.33 -5.72
N MET A 50 1.22 10.41 -5.94
CA MET A 50 0.97 11.73 -5.36
C MET A 50 0.41 12.72 -6.39
N ALA A 51 -0.07 12.23 -7.52
CA ALA A 51 -0.67 13.06 -8.56
C ALA A 51 -1.80 13.92 -8.00
N LYS A 52 -1.96 15.10 -8.58
CA LYS A 52 -2.99 16.07 -8.18
C LYS A 52 -4.12 16.21 -9.21
N ASP A 53 -3.94 15.58 -10.36
CA ASP A 53 -4.87 15.57 -11.47
C ASP A 53 -4.73 14.28 -12.30
N ALA A 54 -5.65 14.09 -13.24
CA ALA A 54 -5.69 12.92 -14.09
C ALA A 54 -4.42 12.75 -14.97
N GLU A 55 -3.84 13.85 -15.47
CA GLU A 55 -2.63 13.79 -16.30
C GLU A 55 -1.43 13.26 -15.48
N GLY A 56 -1.21 13.82 -14.30
CA GLY A 56 -0.19 13.36 -13.37
C GLY A 56 -0.40 11.92 -12.93
N PHE A 57 -1.67 11.51 -12.71
CA PHE A 57 -2.01 10.13 -12.38
C PHE A 57 -1.54 9.14 -13.46
N TRP A 58 -1.87 9.40 -14.72
CA TRP A 58 -1.46 8.53 -15.82
C TRP A 58 0.04 8.47 -15.99
N LYS A 59 0.72 9.61 -15.86
CA LYS A 59 2.19 9.68 -15.91
C LYS A 59 2.82 8.83 -14.80
N ASP A 60 2.34 8.94 -13.56
CA ASP A 60 2.82 8.17 -12.43
C ASP A 60 2.57 6.66 -12.62
N LEU A 61 1.37 6.28 -13.07
CA LEU A 61 1.00 4.89 -13.29
C LEU A 61 1.87 4.23 -14.37
N GLU A 62 2.03 4.86 -15.53
CA GLU A 62 2.86 4.34 -16.63
C GLU A 62 4.33 4.19 -16.20
N GLU A 63 4.85 5.17 -15.46
CA GLU A 63 6.22 5.08 -14.94
C GLU A 63 6.34 3.97 -13.90
N SER A 64 5.35 3.80 -12.99
CA SER A 64 5.34 2.71 -12.01
C SER A 64 5.34 1.34 -12.69
N LEU A 65 4.48 1.13 -13.69
CA LEU A 65 4.43 -0.12 -14.47
C LEU A 65 5.76 -0.44 -15.13
N LYS A 66 6.40 0.57 -15.74
CA LYS A 66 7.70 0.45 -16.37
C LYS A 66 8.80 0.10 -15.37
N GLN A 67 8.89 0.80 -14.24
CA GLN A 67 9.91 0.58 -13.22
C GLN A 67 9.73 -0.78 -12.54
N LEU A 68 8.51 -1.18 -12.26
CA LEU A 68 8.16 -2.48 -11.69
C LEU A 68 8.27 -3.65 -12.70
N GLN A 69 8.50 -3.36 -14.00
CA GLN A 69 8.60 -4.35 -15.08
C GLN A 69 7.37 -5.28 -15.13
N THR A 70 6.17 -4.71 -15.07
CA THR A 70 4.91 -5.43 -15.04
C THR A 70 3.80 -4.70 -15.80
N ASP A 71 2.82 -5.45 -16.29
CA ASP A 71 1.66 -4.89 -17.00
C ASP A 71 0.53 -4.47 -16.04
N TYR A 72 0.60 -4.87 -14.76
CA TYR A 72 -0.43 -4.56 -13.78
C TYR A 72 0.13 -4.39 -12.37
N ILE A 73 -0.56 -3.61 -11.56
CA ILE A 73 -0.33 -3.40 -10.14
C ILE A 73 -1.52 -4.01 -9.37
N ASP A 74 -1.25 -4.72 -8.28
CA ASP A 74 -2.33 -5.34 -7.51
C ASP A 74 -3.14 -4.30 -6.75
N VAL A 75 -2.49 -3.41 -5.99
CA VAL A 75 -3.16 -2.30 -5.30
C VAL A 75 -2.48 -0.99 -5.66
N TYR A 76 -3.23 -0.10 -6.33
CA TYR A 76 -2.73 1.25 -6.61
C TYR A 76 -3.42 2.25 -5.71
N GLN A 77 -2.64 3.10 -5.04
CA GLN A 77 -3.12 3.89 -3.91
C GLN A 77 -2.89 5.38 -4.12
N PHE A 78 -3.84 6.20 -3.68
CA PHE A 78 -3.58 7.64 -3.47
C PHE A 78 -2.71 7.81 -2.22
N HIS A 79 -1.59 8.51 -2.37
CA HIS A 79 -0.56 8.62 -1.35
C HIS A 79 -0.78 9.81 -0.41
N ASN A 80 -1.44 9.59 0.71
CA ASN A 80 -1.68 10.57 1.78
C ASN A 80 -2.32 11.88 1.28
N PRO A 81 -3.37 11.83 0.45
CA PRO A 81 -4.05 13.02 -0.04
C PRO A 81 -4.68 13.80 1.13
N ALA A 82 -4.85 15.12 0.93
CA ALA A 82 -5.50 15.98 1.92
C ALA A 82 -7.02 15.80 1.98
N PHE A 83 -7.59 15.13 1.00
CA PHE A 83 -9.02 14.86 0.82
C PHE A 83 -9.20 13.44 0.30
N CYS A 84 -10.43 12.94 0.30
CA CYS A 84 -10.78 11.64 -0.27
C CYS A 84 -11.19 11.81 -1.74
N PRO A 85 -10.38 11.43 -2.75
CA PRO A 85 -10.78 11.48 -4.16
C PRO A 85 -12.07 10.68 -4.41
N LYS A 86 -12.98 11.25 -5.22
CA LYS A 86 -14.31 10.68 -5.51
C LYS A 86 -14.64 10.75 -7.01
N PRO A 87 -15.56 9.92 -7.49
CA PRO A 87 -16.03 10.01 -8.88
C PRO A 87 -16.58 11.41 -9.22
N GLY A 88 -16.23 11.90 -10.41
CA GLY A 88 -16.65 13.21 -10.88
C GLY A 88 -15.98 14.40 -10.17
N GLY A 89 -14.91 14.17 -9.40
CA GLY A 89 -14.08 15.22 -8.82
C GLY A 89 -13.41 16.07 -9.91
N GLU A 90 -13.25 17.38 -9.66
CA GLU A 90 -12.62 18.31 -10.63
C GLU A 90 -11.17 17.93 -10.94
N ASP A 91 -10.49 17.23 -10.03
CA ASP A 91 -9.14 16.70 -10.19
C ASP A 91 -9.08 15.50 -11.16
N GLY A 92 -10.20 14.83 -11.42
CA GLY A 92 -10.31 13.64 -12.26
C GLY A 92 -9.54 12.40 -11.75
N LEU A 93 -9.01 12.42 -10.53
CA LEU A 93 -8.15 11.38 -9.98
C LEU A 93 -8.87 10.05 -9.83
N TYR A 94 -10.06 10.04 -9.23
CA TYR A 94 -10.78 8.80 -9.00
C TYR A 94 -11.32 8.20 -10.31
N ASP A 95 -11.74 9.03 -11.25
CA ASP A 95 -12.19 8.58 -12.57
C ASP A 95 -11.03 7.98 -13.37
N ALA A 96 -9.82 8.54 -13.27
CA ALA A 96 -8.61 7.96 -13.84
C ALA A 96 -8.27 6.59 -13.19
N MET A 97 -8.46 6.46 -11.88
CA MET A 97 -8.27 5.20 -11.15
C MET A 97 -9.25 4.11 -11.64
N LEU A 98 -10.52 4.46 -11.83
CA LEU A 98 -11.54 3.55 -12.38
C LEU A 98 -11.19 3.12 -13.81
N GLU A 99 -10.76 4.04 -14.66
CA GLU A 99 -10.36 3.73 -16.02
C GLU A 99 -9.12 2.81 -16.06
N ALA A 100 -8.13 3.06 -15.18
CA ALA A 100 -6.96 2.19 -15.04
C ALA A 100 -7.35 0.76 -14.61
N LYS A 101 -8.33 0.64 -13.70
CA LYS A 101 -8.88 -0.67 -13.29
C LYS A 101 -9.60 -1.36 -14.46
N LYS A 102 -10.39 -0.63 -15.23
CA LYS A 102 -11.07 -1.15 -16.43
C LYS A 102 -10.09 -1.61 -17.51
N GLN A 103 -8.97 -0.91 -17.68
CA GLN A 103 -7.89 -1.30 -18.60
C GLN A 103 -7.06 -2.50 -18.09
N GLY A 104 -7.29 -2.97 -16.87
CA GLY A 104 -6.54 -4.06 -16.27
C GLY A 104 -5.14 -3.67 -15.77
N LYS A 105 -4.80 -2.39 -15.78
CA LYS A 105 -3.51 -1.88 -15.28
C LYS A 105 -3.40 -1.91 -13.76
N ILE A 106 -4.53 -1.88 -13.06
CA ILE A 106 -4.62 -2.05 -11.62
C ILE A 106 -5.74 -3.03 -11.28
N ARG A 107 -5.61 -3.76 -10.17
CA ARG A 107 -6.64 -4.72 -9.72
C ARG A 107 -7.54 -4.13 -8.65
N PHE A 108 -6.96 -3.48 -7.65
CA PHE A 108 -7.65 -2.92 -6.50
C PHE A 108 -7.29 -1.46 -6.31
N ILE A 109 -8.24 -0.67 -5.82
CA ILE A 109 -8.12 0.76 -5.56
C ILE A 109 -7.87 0.97 -4.07
N GLY A 110 -6.77 1.64 -3.72
CA GLY A 110 -6.44 1.92 -2.34
C GLY A 110 -6.24 3.40 -2.04
N ILE A 111 -6.21 3.71 -0.76
CA ILE A 111 -5.84 5.02 -0.24
C ILE A 111 -4.94 4.85 0.97
N THR A 112 -3.89 5.66 1.09
CA THR A 112 -3.09 5.75 2.30
C THR A 112 -3.34 7.08 2.98
N ASN A 113 -3.40 7.10 4.29
CA ASN A 113 -3.50 8.37 5.02
C ASN A 113 -2.89 8.29 6.42
N HIS A 114 -2.68 9.46 7.02
CA HIS A 114 -2.27 9.64 8.41
C HIS A 114 -3.31 10.44 9.21
N ARG A 115 -4.39 10.89 8.55
CA ARG A 115 -5.46 11.69 9.16
C ARG A 115 -6.68 10.82 9.35
N LEU A 116 -7.13 10.70 10.59
CA LEU A 116 -8.35 9.95 10.93
C LEU A 116 -9.57 10.38 10.12
N ALA A 117 -9.74 11.69 9.92
CA ALA A 117 -10.90 12.21 9.18
C ALA A 117 -10.94 11.73 7.72
N VAL A 118 -9.80 11.73 7.01
CA VAL A 118 -9.73 11.25 5.62
C VAL A 118 -9.87 9.73 5.56
N ALA A 119 -9.28 9.01 6.50
CA ALA A 119 -9.44 7.56 6.60
C ALA A 119 -10.90 7.17 6.84
N GLN A 120 -11.58 7.86 7.76
CA GLN A 120 -13.01 7.65 8.02
C GLN A 120 -13.85 7.96 6.77
N GLU A 121 -13.58 9.08 6.10
CA GLU A 121 -14.28 9.44 4.86
C GLU A 121 -14.08 8.37 3.77
N ALA A 122 -12.88 7.81 3.64
CA ALA A 122 -12.61 6.72 2.70
C ALA A 122 -13.44 5.47 3.00
N ILE A 123 -13.51 5.06 4.27
CA ILE A 123 -14.32 3.93 4.72
C ILE A 123 -15.81 4.18 4.45
N ASP A 124 -16.31 5.37 4.81
CA ASP A 124 -17.73 5.73 4.67
C ASP A 124 -18.16 5.81 3.20
N SER A 125 -17.25 6.20 2.32
CA SER A 125 -17.52 6.33 0.90
C SER A 125 -17.82 4.99 0.20
N GLY A 126 -17.25 3.88 0.69
CA GLY A 126 -17.35 2.57 0.03
C GLY A 126 -16.63 2.50 -1.33
N LEU A 127 -15.75 3.45 -1.62
CA LEU A 127 -15.08 3.59 -2.93
C LEU A 127 -13.73 2.86 -3.02
N TYR A 128 -13.17 2.47 -1.89
CA TYR A 128 -11.82 1.92 -1.80
C TYR A 128 -11.82 0.46 -1.39
N ASP A 129 -11.01 -0.34 -2.06
CA ASP A 129 -10.81 -1.76 -1.73
C ASP A 129 -9.86 -1.91 -0.52
N THR A 130 -8.93 -0.94 -0.30
CA THR A 130 -7.97 -0.98 0.81
C THR A 130 -7.75 0.40 1.43
N LEU A 131 -7.53 0.40 2.75
CA LEU A 131 -7.00 1.53 3.52
C LEU A 131 -5.62 1.17 4.06
N GLN A 132 -4.62 2.01 3.81
CA GLN A 132 -3.31 1.91 4.46
C GLN A 132 -3.18 3.03 5.50
N PHE A 133 -3.02 2.65 6.77
CA PHE A 133 -3.00 3.59 7.89
C PHE A 133 -1.98 3.14 8.95
N PRO A 134 -1.37 4.06 9.73
CA PRO A 134 -0.53 3.70 10.86
C PRO A 134 -1.30 2.85 11.87
N PHE A 135 -0.75 1.69 12.24
CA PHE A 135 -1.37 0.83 13.22
C PHE A 135 -0.34 -0.01 13.98
N SER A 136 -0.43 0.00 15.30
CA SER A 136 0.42 -0.76 16.20
C SER A 136 -0.32 -1.01 17.52
N TYR A 137 0.28 -1.73 18.46
CA TYR A 137 -0.31 -1.89 19.79
C TYR A 137 -0.33 -0.59 20.64
N LEU A 138 0.27 0.49 20.15
CA LEU A 138 0.19 1.83 20.73
C LEU A 138 -0.94 2.68 20.12
N SER A 139 -1.70 2.12 19.18
CA SER A 139 -2.80 2.82 18.51
C SER A 139 -3.93 3.16 19.49
N SER A 140 -4.55 4.32 19.24
CA SER A 140 -5.71 4.80 20.00
C SER A 140 -6.97 3.97 19.69
N GLU A 141 -7.99 4.09 20.55
CA GLU A 141 -9.32 3.49 20.31
C GLU A 141 -9.94 3.94 18.98
N GLN A 142 -9.69 5.19 18.55
CA GLN A 142 -10.19 5.70 17.28
C GLN A 142 -9.50 5.00 16.07
N GLU A 143 -8.22 4.71 16.17
CA GLU A 143 -7.48 3.96 15.13
C GLU A 143 -7.88 2.49 15.12
N LEU A 144 -8.11 1.88 16.30
CA LEU A 144 -8.68 0.53 16.40
C LEU A 144 -10.05 0.45 15.74
N ASN A 145 -10.90 1.45 15.94
CA ASN A 145 -12.21 1.51 15.32
C ASN A 145 -12.15 1.56 13.78
N LEU A 146 -11.12 2.16 13.18
CA LEU A 146 -10.92 2.10 11.72
C LEU A 146 -10.73 0.65 11.24
N VAL A 147 -9.97 -0.15 11.98
CA VAL A 147 -9.72 -1.57 11.65
C VAL A 147 -11.02 -2.36 11.67
N GLU A 148 -11.84 -2.18 12.70
CA GLU A 148 -13.13 -2.86 12.83
C GLU A 148 -14.10 -2.45 11.71
N GLN A 149 -14.20 -1.15 11.41
CA GLN A 149 -15.04 -0.66 10.32
C GLN A 149 -14.58 -1.17 8.95
N CYS A 150 -13.27 -1.25 8.70
CA CYS A 150 -12.74 -1.87 7.48
C CYS A 150 -13.20 -3.32 7.37
N LYS A 151 -13.14 -4.09 8.47
CA LYS A 151 -13.61 -5.47 8.50
C LYS A 151 -15.11 -5.58 8.17
N GLU A 152 -15.94 -4.76 8.79
CA GLU A 152 -17.38 -4.74 8.54
C GLU A 152 -17.75 -4.42 7.09
N LYS A 153 -16.90 -3.64 6.40
CA LYS A 153 -17.11 -3.22 5.01
C LYS A 153 -16.35 -4.04 3.97
N ASP A 154 -15.75 -5.15 4.38
CA ASP A 154 -14.91 -6.00 3.50
C ASP A 154 -13.77 -5.21 2.83
N MET A 155 -13.20 -4.26 3.55
CA MET A 155 -12.09 -3.41 3.12
C MET A 155 -10.79 -3.90 3.74
N GLY A 156 -9.77 -4.18 2.93
CA GLY A 156 -8.46 -4.60 3.41
C GLY A 156 -7.75 -3.47 4.18
N PHE A 157 -7.14 -3.80 5.31
CA PHE A 157 -6.38 -2.85 6.11
C PHE A 157 -4.87 -3.15 6.02
N LEU A 158 -4.10 -2.25 5.43
CA LEU A 158 -2.65 -2.33 5.37
C LEU A 158 -2.05 -1.51 6.52
N ALA A 159 -1.50 -2.21 7.51
CA ALA A 159 -0.93 -1.58 8.70
C ALA A 159 0.49 -1.10 8.43
N MET A 160 0.69 0.20 8.27
CA MET A 160 2.02 0.79 8.21
C MET A 160 2.50 1.20 9.60
N LYS A 161 3.82 1.35 9.75
CA LYS A 161 4.47 1.77 11.01
C LYS A 161 4.15 0.85 12.20
N ALA A 162 4.09 -0.44 11.96
CA ALA A 162 3.78 -1.44 12.99
C ALA A 162 4.75 -1.45 14.18
N LEU A 163 5.97 -0.91 14.02
CA LEU A 163 6.93 -0.65 15.10
C LEU A 163 6.88 0.81 15.61
N ALA A 164 5.80 1.54 15.33
CA ALA A 164 5.58 2.92 15.79
C ALA A 164 6.79 3.86 15.56
N GLY A 165 7.43 3.76 14.37
CA GLY A 165 8.60 4.56 14.03
C GLY A 165 9.87 4.24 14.84
N GLY A 166 9.94 3.04 15.43
CA GLY A 166 11.07 2.59 16.25
C GLY A 166 10.86 2.74 17.76
N LEU A 167 9.70 3.20 18.20
CA LEU A 167 9.32 3.21 19.62
C LEU A 167 9.10 1.80 20.16
N ILE A 168 8.68 0.89 19.30
CA ILE A 168 8.51 -0.53 19.63
C ILE A 168 9.77 -1.27 19.19
N ASN A 169 10.46 -1.88 20.14
CA ASN A 169 11.70 -2.62 19.91
C ASN A 169 11.54 -4.15 20.04
N HIS A 170 10.35 -4.62 20.39
CA HIS A 170 10.00 -6.04 20.48
C HIS A 170 9.16 -6.45 19.25
N SER A 171 9.84 -6.77 18.14
CA SER A 171 9.17 -7.12 16.88
C SER A 171 8.26 -8.34 17.00
N GLU A 172 8.65 -9.37 17.76
CA GLU A 172 7.84 -10.57 17.99
C GLU A 172 6.49 -10.24 18.63
N MET A 173 6.46 -9.32 19.61
CA MET A 173 5.22 -8.86 20.23
C MET A 173 4.37 -8.03 19.28
N ALA A 174 5.00 -7.20 18.45
CA ALA A 174 4.30 -6.44 17.42
C ALA A 174 3.65 -7.35 16.38
N TYR A 175 4.35 -8.40 15.95
CA TYR A 175 3.79 -9.43 15.06
C TYR A 175 2.61 -10.16 15.72
N ALA A 176 2.78 -10.63 16.95
CA ALA A 176 1.73 -11.33 17.68
C ALA A 176 0.48 -10.46 17.85
N TYR A 177 0.66 -9.16 18.07
CA TYR A 177 -0.45 -8.22 18.14
C TYR A 177 -1.19 -8.09 16.80
N MET A 178 -0.46 -7.92 15.70
CA MET A 178 -1.06 -7.79 14.37
C MET A 178 -1.81 -9.07 13.95
N ASN A 179 -1.31 -10.23 14.31
CA ASN A 179 -1.91 -11.52 13.99
C ASN A 179 -3.26 -11.79 14.67
N GLN A 180 -3.69 -10.93 15.61
CA GLN A 180 -5.03 -11.02 16.22
C GLN A 180 -6.14 -10.52 15.29
N TYR A 181 -5.77 -9.79 14.22
CA TYR A 181 -6.70 -9.18 13.28
C TYR A 181 -6.62 -9.88 11.93
N ASP A 182 -7.66 -10.57 11.53
CA ASP A 182 -7.74 -11.33 10.29
C ASP A 182 -7.84 -10.47 9.02
N ASN A 183 -8.20 -9.19 9.16
CA ASN A 183 -8.28 -8.21 8.07
C ASN A 183 -7.09 -7.24 8.02
N VAL A 184 -6.09 -7.40 8.88
CA VAL A 184 -4.91 -6.52 8.94
C VAL A 184 -3.70 -7.21 8.34
N LEU A 185 -3.08 -6.57 7.37
CA LEU A 185 -1.81 -7.00 6.79
C LEU A 185 -0.72 -5.98 7.14
N PRO A 186 0.25 -6.33 8.00
CA PRO A 186 1.32 -5.41 8.39
C PRO A 186 2.36 -5.23 7.29
N ILE A 187 2.85 -4.01 7.15
CA ILE A 187 3.98 -3.65 6.29
C ILE A 187 5.19 -3.39 7.18
N TRP A 188 6.26 -4.14 6.92
CA TRP A 188 7.51 -4.05 7.66
C TRP A 188 8.60 -3.46 6.76
N GLY A 189 9.29 -2.43 7.27
CA GLY A 189 10.47 -1.90 6.58
C GLY A 189 11.65 -2.86 6.77
N ILE A 190 12.23 -3.34 5.67
CA ILE A 190 13.40 -4.21 5.67
C ILE A 190 14.54 -3.47 4.97
N GLN A 191 15.68 -3.30 5.66
CA GLN A 191 16.88 -2.67 5.14
C GLN A 191 18.10 -3.61 5.13
N ARG A 192 18.05 -4.69 5.89
CA ARG A 192 19.17 -5.63 6.09
C ARG A 192 18.66 -7.06 6.12
N GLU A 193 19.51 -7.98 5.68
CA GLU A 193 19.18 -9.42 5.67
C GLU A 193 18.81 -10.02 7.04
N ARG A 194 19.24 -9.39 8.12
CA ARG A 194 18.95 -9.85 9.49
C ARG A 194 17.59 -9.39 10.04
N GLU A 195 16.95 -8.48 9.36
CA GLU A 195 15.62 -7.94 9.70
C GLU A 195 14.53 -8.78 9.05
#